data_147e7f2ba85d3545c7e78948c815481f
#
_entry.id   147e7f2ba85d3545c7e78948c815481f
#
_cell.length_a   1.000
_cell.length_b   1.000
_cell.length_c   1.000
_cell.angle_alpha   90.00
_cell.angle_beta   90.00
_cell.angle_gamma   90.00
#
_symmetry.space_group_name_H-M   'P 1'
#
loop_
_entity.id
_entity.type
_entity.pdbx_description
1 polymer ?
#
loop_
_entity_poly.entity_id
_entity_poly.type
_entity_poly.pdbx_seq_one_letter_code
_entity_poly.pdbx_strand_id
1 'polypeptide(L)'
;KTALVFDKETFNLTSTMSYEGEGWGLCFDGSNLVMSNGSSFLSFRNPANFEIIHSVEVTDSGGNGVQMINELECVSADSGDMILANVWQEDRILKIDPSNGNIVAEFDASFLSSQNGVTNNEVLNGIAHNGSSEYWITGKNWTSMYLVDLLISDEEGDKECNSDCPIEAESETT
;
A
#
# COMPACT_ATOMS: atom_id res chain seq x y z
N LYS A 1 -20.32 8.37 -5.03
CA LYS A 1 -19.46 8.76 -3.90
C LYS A 1 -18.66 10.01 -4.26
N THR A 2 -17.89 10.58 -3.34
CA THR A 2 -17.28 11.90 -3.53
C THR A 2 -15.82 11.86 -3.10
N ALA A 3 -14.92 12.30 -3.97
CA ALA A 3 -13.55 12.65 -3.64
C ALA A 3 -13.49 14.14 -3.29
N LEU A 4 -12.81 14.48 -2.21
CA LEU A 4 -12.63 15.85 -1.73
C LEU A 4 -11.19 16.27 -2.00
N VAL A 5 -11.02 17.47 -2.56
CA VAL A 5 -9.69 18.04 -2.83
C VAL A 5 -9.48 19.24 -1.92
N PHE A 6 -8.41 19.20 -1.15
CA PHE A 6 -8.03 20.24 -0.24
C PHE A 6 -6.73 20.92 -0.68
N ASP A 7 -6.62 22.20 -0.44
CA ASP A 7 -5.35 22.91 -0.53
C ASP A 7 -4.44 22.44 0.61
N LYS A 8 -3.20 22.02 0.29
CA LYS A 8 -2.30 21.39 1.26
C LYS A 8 -1.76 22.36 2.33
N GLU A 9 -1.72 23.67 2.04
CA GLU A 9 -1.19 24.67 2.97
C GLU A 9 -2.26 25.20 3.92
N THR A 10 -3.46 25.45 3.38
CA THR A 10 -4.56 26.06 4.15
C THR A 10 -5.59 25.06 4.63
N PHE A 11 -5.57 23.84 4.09
CA PHE A 11 -6.55 22.79 4.32
C PHE A 11 -7.99 23.18 3.94
N ASN A 12 -8.14 24.19 3.06
CA ASN A 12 -9.42 24.60 2.53
C ASN A 12 -9.89 23.64 1.43
N LEU A 13 -11.17 23.28 1.44
CA LEU A 13 -11.77 22.51 0.35
C LEU A 13 -11.74 23.35 -0.93
N THR A 14 -11.09 22.85 -1.97
CA THR A 14 -10.94 23.54 -3.26
C THR A 14 -11.86 22.97 -4.33
N SER A 15 -12.12 21.67 -4.32
CA SER A 15 -13.06 21.04 -5.26
C SER A 15 -13.59 19.70 -4.75
N THR A 16 -14.61 19.20 -5.45
CA THR A 16 -15.18 17.87 -5.22
C THR A 16 -15.39 17.17 -6.56
N MET A 17 -15.15 15.85 -6.59
CA MET A 17 -15.34 15.02 -7.76
C MET A 17 -16.18 13.81 -7.40
N SER A 18 -17.11 13.43 -8.27
CA SER A 18 -17.95 12.25 -8.05
C SER A 18 -17.31 11.01 -8.68
N TYR A 19 -17.51 9.86 -8.05
CA TYR A 19 -17.09 8.56 -8.59
C TYR A 19 -18.03 7.44 -8.18
N GLU A 20 -18.00 6.34 -8.92
CA GLU A 20 -18.78 5.14 -8.64
C GLU A 20 -17.98 4.13 -7.81
N GLY A 21 -18.67 3.26 -7.08
CA GLY A 21 -18.07 2.20 -6.27
C GLY A 21 -17.57 2.66 -4.91
N GLU A 22 -16.59 1.98 -4.35
CA GLU A 22 -15.93 2.29 -3.09
C GLU A 22 -14.50 2.79 -3.33
N GLY A 23 -13.99 3.61 -2.44
CA GLY A 23 -12.59 4.02 -2.38
C GLY A 23 -12.04 3.62 -1.03
N TRP A 24 -10.97 2.80 -1.02
CA TRP A 24 -10.34 2.28 0.18
C TRP A 24 -8.95 2.89 0.39
N GLY A 25 -8.07 2.80 -0.60
CA GLY A 25 -6.74 3.39 -0.61
C GLY A 25 -6.54 4.30 -1.81
N LEU A 26 -5.63 5.26 -1.69
CA LEU A 26 -5.33 6.22 -2.75
C LEU A 26 -3.88 6.68 -2.63
N CYS A 27 -3.08 6.51 -3.71
CA CYS A 27 -1.77 7.12 -3.83
C CYS A 27 -1.60 7.86 -5.16
N PHE A 28 -0.49 8.58 -5.34
CA PHE A 28 -0.15 9.30 -6.56
C PHE A 28 1.16 8.77 -7.15
N ASP A 29 1.11 8.25 -8.38
CA ASP A 29 2.26 7.65 -9.07
C ASP A 29 3.15 8.65 -9.82
N GLY A 30 2.92 9.95 -9.62
CA GLY A 30 3.60 11.03 -10.35
C GLY A 30 2.82 11.52 -11.57
N SER A 31 1.81 10.77 -12.03
CA SER A 31 0.98 11.08 -13.20
C SER A 31 -0.51 10.87 -12.92
N ASN A 32 -0.86 9.79 -12.23
CA ASN A 32 -2.23 9.36 -11.97
C ASN A 32 -2.48 9.19 -10.46
N LEU A 33 -3.74 9.28 -10.07
CA LEU A 33 -4.20 8.79 -8.78
C LEU A 33 -4.51 7.29 -8.90
N VAL A 34 -3.85 6.45 -8.12
CA VAL A 34 -4.11 5.01 -8.07
C VAL A 34 -5.04 4.73 -6.90
N MET A 35 -6.15 4.05 -7.15
CA MET A 35 -7.18 3.79 -6.14
C MET A 35 -7.51 2.31 -6.05
N SER A 36 -7.56 1.80 -4.83
CA SER A 36 -8.12 0.49 -4.47
C SER A 36 -9.59 0.62 -4.06
N ASN A 37 -10.33 -0.49 -4.07
CA ASN A 37 -11.73 -0.55 -3.68
C ASN A 37 -12.13 -1.85 -2.97
N GLY A 38 -11.14 -2.61 -2.49
CA GLY A 38 -11.34 -3.90 -1.84
C GLY A 38 -11.46 -5.08 -2.81
N SER A 39 -11.46 -4.86 -4.12
CA SER A 39 -11.33 -5.92 -5.12
C SER A 39 -9.85 -6.19 -5.44
N SER A 40 -9.60 -7.10 -6.41
CA SER A 40 -8.26 -7.33 -6.95
C SER A 40 -7.81 -6.23 -7.94
N PHE A 41 -8.64 -5.24 -8.24
CA PHE A 41 -8.31 -4.22 -9.23
C PHE A 41 -7.84 -2.92 -8.59
N LEU A 42 -6.74 -2.39 -9.14
CA LEU A 42 -6.29 -1.01 -8.95
C LEU A 42 -6.75 -0.16 -10.13
N SER A 43 -7.42 0.96 -9.86
CA SER A 43 -7.87 1.89 -10.89
C SER A 43 -6.95 3.11 -10.94
N PHE A 44 -6.40 3.39 -12.12
CA PHE A 44 -5.59 4.57 -12.40
C PHE A 44 -6.50 5.69 -12.88
N ARG A 45 -6.53 6.80 -12.18
CA ARG A 45 -7.49 7.89 -12.37
C ARG A 45 -6.80 9.20 -12.73
N ASN A 46 -7.45 9.96 -13.58
CA ASN A 46 -6.99 11.30 -13.94
C ASN A 46 -7.11 12.26 -12.74
N PRO A 47 -6.02 12.90 -12.29
CA PRO A 47 -6.07 13.81 -11.13
C PRO A 47 -6.97 15.04 -11.33
N ALA A 48 -7.26 15.44 -12.58
CA ALA A 48 -8.05 16.63 -12.85
C ALA A 48 -9.56 16.42 -12.75
N ASN A 49 -10.06 15.19 -13.05
CA ASN A 49 -11.51 14.91 -13.09
C ASN A 49 -11.90 13.60 -12.42
N PHE A 50 -10.93 12.84 -11.90
CA PHE A 50 -11.10 11.56 -11.21
C PHE A 50 -11.67 10.41 -12.07
N GLU A 51 -11.73 10.58 -13.41
CA GLU A 51 -12.15 9.52 -14.32
C GLU A 51 -11.12 8.40 -14.40
N ILE A 52 -11.58 7.16 -14.56
CA ILE A 52 -10.69 6.00 -14.73
C ILE A 52 -10.06 6.07 -16.12
N ILE A 53 -8.72 6.04 -16.17
CA ILE A 53 -7.94 5.95 -17.40
C ILE A 53 -7.78 4.48 -17.81
N HIS A 54 -7.35 3.64 -16.86
CA HIS A 54 -7.22 2.19 -17.01
C HIS A 54 -7.28 1.52 -15.63
N SER A 55 -7.26 0.19 -15.62
CA SER A 55 -7.16 -0.61 -14.39
C SER A 55 -6.23 -1.81 -14.62
N VAL A 56 -5.57 -2.25 -13.56
CA VAL A 56 -4.79 -3.49 -13.55
C VAL A 56 -5.36 -4.43 -12.50
N GLU A 57 -5.33 -5.73 -12.77
CA GLU A 57 -5.67 -6.74 -11.78
C GLU A 57 -4.42 -7.17 -11.04
N VAL A 58 -4.45 -7.09 -9.71
CA VAL A 58 -3.36 -7.57 -8.86
C VAL A 58 -3.46 -9.08 -8.73
N THR A 59 -2.40 -9.79 -9.14
CA THR A 59 -2.38 -11.24 -9.17
C THR A 59 -1.18 -11.81 -8.43
N ASP A 60 -1.40 -12.97 -7.79
CA ASP A 60 -0.35 -13.77 -7.18
C ASP A 60 0.47 -14.52 -8.26
N SER A 61 1.50 -15.26 -7.84
CA SER A 61 2.35 -16.07 -8.72
C SER A 61 1.60 -17.19 -9.44
N GLY A 62 0.41 -17.57 -8.97
CA GLY A 62 -0.49 -18.53 -9.60
C GLY A 62 -1.43 -17.89 -10.63
N GLY A 63 -1.41 -16.55 -10.78
CA GLY A 63 -2.32 -15.79 -11.64
C GLY A 63 -3.71 -15.59 -11.05
N ASN A 64 -3.90 -15.79 -9.73
CA ASN A 64 -5.18 -15.54 -9.08
C ASN A 64 -5.28 -14.11 -8.60
N GLY A 65 -6.44 -13.47 -8.81
CA GLY A 65 -6.69 -12.11 -8.33
C GLY A 65 -6.72 -12.01 -6.81
N VAL A 66 -5.90 -11.14 -6.23
CA VAL A 66 -5.81 -10.89 -4.79
C VAL A 66 -6.86 -9.90 -4.37
N GLN A 67 -7.81 -10.32 -3.54
CA GLN A 67 -8.90 -9.49 -3.04
C GLN A 67 -8.50 -8.69 -1.78
N MET A 68 -9.37 -7.78 -1.39
CA MET A 68 -9.26 -7.00 -0.14
C MET A 68 -8.07 -6.03 -0.12
N ILE A 69 -7.57 -5.62 -1.29
CA ILE A 69 -6.53 -4.59 -1.39
C ILE A 69 -7.08 -3.28 -0.85
N ASN A 70 -6.34 -2.68 0.09
CA ASN A 70 -6.80 -1.53 0.86
C ASN A 70 -5.85 -0.33 0.67
N GLU A 71 -5.13 0.06 1.68
CA GLU A 71 -4.27 1.23 1.66
C GLU A 71 -3.12 1.06 0.65
N LEU A 72 -2.71 2.15 0.03
CA LEU A 72 -1.73 2.18 -1.05
C LEU A 72 -0.67 3.25 -0.82
N GLU A 73 0.59 2.89 -1.08
CA GLU A 73 1.69 3.84 -1.22
C GLU A 73 2.38 3.67 -2.57
N CYS A 74 2.39 4.73 -3.38
CA CYS A 74 3.06 4.76 -4.67
C CYS A 74 4.52 5.23 -4.49
N VAL A 75 5.46 4.39 -4.87
CA VAL A 75 6.90 4.64 -4.70
C VAL A 75 7.57 4.68 -6.06
N SER A 76 8.25 5.79 -6.34
CA SER A 76 9.12 5.92 -7.51
C SER A 76 10.57 5.75 -7.06
N ALA A 77 11.27 4.78 -7.62
CA ALA A 77 12.65 4.46 -7.32
C ALA A 77 13.47 4.27 -8.60
N ASP A 78 14.78 4.31 -8.49
CA ASP A 78 15.69 4.07 -9.63
C ASP A 78 15.49 2.67 -10.24
N SER A 79 15.01 1.70 -9.44
CA SER A 79 14.65 0.33 -9.87
C SER A 79 13.30 0.22 -10.59
N GLY A 80 12.55 1.31 -10.69
CA GLY A 80 11.22 1.40 -11.30
C GLY A 80 10.13 1.77 -10.29
N ASP A 81 8.98 2.15 -10.84
CA ASP A 81 7.82 2.49 -10.03
C ASP A 81 7.17 1.24 -9.42
N MET A 82 6.75 1.33 -8.17
CA MET A 82 6.11 0.24 -7.43
C MET A 82 4.93 0.78 -6.62
N ILE A 83 3.98 -0.10 -6.31
CA ILE A 83 2.88 0.18 -5.39
C ILE A 83 3.01 -0.78 -4.22
N LEU A 84 3.10 -0.23 -2.99
CA LEU A 84 2.91 -1.02 -1.78
C LEU A 84 1.42 -0.99 -1.41
N ALA A 85 0.90 -2.11 -0.94
CA ALA A 85 -0.51 -2.23 -0.58
C ALA A 85 -0.72 -3.11 0.65
N ASN A 86 -1.62 -2.71 1.54
CA ASN A 86 -2.14 -3.60 2.58
C ASN A 86 -3.25 -4.50 2.03
N VAL A 87 -3.33 -5.72 2.51
CA VAL A 87 -4.49 -6.61 2.34
C VAL A 87 -5.32 -6.55 3.62
N TRP A 88 -6.58 -6.12 3.51
CA TRP A 88 -7.43 -5.90 4.68
C TRP A 88 -7.70 -7.19 5.44
N GLN A 89 -7.57 -7.14 6.78
CA GLN A 89 -7.62 -8.25 7.73
C GLN A 89 -6.49 -9.28 7.59
N GLU A 90 -5.45 -8.96 6.84
CA GLU A 90 -4.24 -9.77 6.77
C GLU A 90 -3.04 -8.93 7.22
N ASP A 91 -2.01 -9.59 7.73
CA ASP A 91 -0.77 -8.94 8.17
C ASP A 91 0.26 -8.95 7.03
N ARG A 92 -0.21 -8.71 5.79
CA ARG A 92 0.62 -8.70 4.57
C ARG A 92 0.72 -7.30 3.97
N ILE A 93 1.92 -6.99 3.51
CA ILE A 93 2.16 -5.86 2.61
C ILE A 93 2.62 -6.43 1.27
N LEU A 94 1.93 -6.06 0.19
CA LEU A 94 2.25 -6.47 -1.18
C LEU A 94 3.11 -5.40 -1.83
N LYS A 95 4.14 -5.80 -2.59
CA LYS A 95 4.86 -4.97 -3.55
C LYS A 95 4.39 -5.34 -4.94
N ILE A 96 3.79 -4.40 -5.65
CA ILE A 96 3.06 -4.62 -6.91
C ILE A 96 3.72 -3.84 -8.03
N ASP A 97 3.94 -4.49 -9.17
CA ASP A 97 4.33 -3.81 -10.42
C ASP A 97 3.11 -3.08 -11.02
N PRO A 98 3.10 -1.74 -11.09
CA PRO A 98 1.95 -0.98 -11.56
C PRO A 98 1.64 -1.19 -13.05
N SER A 99 2.60 -1.67 -13.84
CA SER A 99 2.44 -1.85 -15.28
C SER A 99 1.56 -3.05 -15.65
N ASN A 100 1.52 -4.07 -14.77
CA ASN A 100 0.85 -5.34 -15.08
C ASN A 100 0.05 -5.92 -13.89
N GLY A 101 0.21 -5.38 -12.68
CA GLY A 101 -0.48 -5.82 -11.46
C GLY A 101 0.15 -7.06 -10.79
N ASN A 102 1.28 -7.55 -11.26
CA ASN A 102 1.94 -8.70 -10.64
C ASN A 102 2.52 -8.33 -9.28
N ILE A 103 2.32 -9.21 -8.30
CA ILE A 103 3.01 -9.12 -7.02
C ILE A 103 4.46 -9.56 -7.23
N VAL A 104 5.40 -8.67 -6.94
CA VAL A 104 6.84 -8.91 -7.08
C VAL A 104 7.51 -9.26 -5.75
N ALA A 105 6.88 -8.91 -4.63
CA ALA A 105 7.29 -9.33 -3.28
C ALA A 105 6.11 -9.22 -2.31
N GLU A 106 6.18 -10.00 -1.22
CA GLU A 106 5.26 -9.93 -0.09
C GLU A 106 6.08 -9.81 1.20
N PHE A 107 5.59 -9.02 2.15
CA PHE A 107 6.22 -8.81 3.44
C PHE A 107 5.24 -9.21 4.54
N ASP A 108 5.69 -10.04 5.48
CA ASP A 108 4.93 -10.43 6.67
C ASP A 108 5.11 -9.37 7.77
N ALA A 109 4.04 -8.67 8.10
CA ALA A 109 3.99 -7.66 9.16
C ALA A 109 3.32 -8.19 10.45
N SER A 110 3.13 -9.50 10.61
CA SER A 110 2.46 -10.12 11.77
C SER A 110 3.14 -9.78 13.09
N PHE A 111 4.47 -9.63 13.09
CA PHE A 111 5.20 -9.16 14.26
C PHE A 111 4.73 -7.76 14.69
N LEU A 112 4.58 -6.82 13.77
CA LEU A 112 4.12 -5.45 14.08
C LEU A 112 2.69 -5.46 14.60
N SER A 113 1.81 -6.24 13.98
CA SER A 113 0.41 -6.41 14.41
C SER A 113 0.35 -6.96 15.84
N SER A 114 1.17 -7.94 16.17
CA SER A 114 1.20 -8.57 17.50
C SER A 114 1.59 -7.61 18.63
N GLN A 115 2.33 -6.53 18.34
CA GLN A 115 2.72 -5.51 19.31
C GLN A 115 1.57 -4.55 19.67
N ASN A 116 0.48 -4.53 18.88
CA ASN A 116 -0.61 -3.56 19.03
C ASN A 116 -1.92 -4.14 19.60
N GLY A 117 -1.90 -5.40 20.01
CA GLY A 117 -3.09 -6.10 20.47
C GLY A 117 -3.85 -6.76 19.30
N VAL A 118 -4.58 -7.83 19.61
CA VAL A 118 -5.23 -8.66 18.59
C VAL A 118 -6.74 -8.57 18.76
N THR A 119 -7.34 -7.49 18.30
CA THR A 119 -8.79 -7.42 18.16
C THR A 119 -9.17 -7.30 16.68
N ASN A 120 -10.39 -7.72 16.33
CA ASN A 120 -10.88 -7.64 14.95
C ASN A 120 -10.95 -6.20 14.38
N ASN A 121 -10.67 -5.19 15.20
CA ASN A 121 -10.69 -3.78 14.83
C ASN A 121 -9.30 -3.15 14.76
N GLU A 122 -8.26 -3.88 15.15
CA GLU A 122 -6.87 -3.43 15.16
C GLU A 122 -6.14 -4.16 14.03
N VAL A 123 -6.30 -3.63 12.81
CA VAL A 123 -5.78 -4.25 11.60
C VAL A 123 -4.67 -3.40 10.99
N LEU A 124 -3.66 -4.06 10.45
CA LEU A 124 -2.62 -3.44 9.63
C LEU A 124 -3.28 -2.61 8.52
N ASN A 125 -3.01 -1.32 8.48
CA ASN A 125 -3.53 -0.42 7.45
C ASN A 125 -2.92 0.96 7.55
N GLY A 126 -1.88 1.19 6.79
CA GLY A 126 -1.16 2.45 6.69
C GLY A 126 0.29 2.23 6.34
N ILE A 127 0.70 2.76 5.19
CA ILE A 127 2.05 2.72 4.66
C ILE A 127 2.39 4.15 4.23
N ALA A 128 3.57 4.65 4.60
CA ALA A 128 4.05 5.92 4.09
C ALA A 128 5.56 5.88 3.87
N HIS A 129 6.01 6.19 2.66
CA HIS A 129 7.42 6.28 2.31
C HIS A 129 8.05 7.54 2.93
N ASN A 130 9.18 7.41 3.61
CA ASN A 130 9.85 8.55 4.24
C ASN A 130 10.78 9.35 3.30
N GLY A 131 10.85 8.97 2.03
CA GLY A 131 11.73 9.59 1.03
C GLY A 131 13.15 8.98 0.97
N SER A 132 13.40 7.92 1.74
CA SER A 132 14.64 7.11 1.71
C SER A 132 14.31 5.64 1.41
N SER A 133 14.97 4.66 2.06
CA SER A 133 14.63 3.24 1.94
C SER A 133 13.56 2.78 2.94
N GLU A 134 13.16 3.65 3.88
CA GLU A 134 12.35 3.30 5.03
C GLU A 134 10.88 3.68 4.82
N TYR A 135 10.01 2.96 5.52
CA TYR A 135 8.56 3.12 5.47
C TYR A 135 7.97 3.21 6.87
N TRP A 136 7.08 4.16 7.07
CA TRP A 136 6.22 4.18 8.24
C TRP A 136 5.06 3.22 8.04
N ILE A 137 4.93 2.25 8.96
CA ILE A 137 3.85 1.26 8.97
C ILE A 137 3.01 1.47 10.21
N THR A 138 1.69 1.45 10.04
CA THR A 138 0.73 1.55 11.14
C THR A 138 -0.53 0.71 10.86
N GLY A 139 -1.51 0.78 11.75
CA GLY A 139 -2.79 0.10 11.60
C GLY A 139 -3.95 0.91 12.17
N LYS A 140 -5.16 0.51 11.81
CA LYS A 140 -6.38 1.08 12.39
C LYS A 140 -6.42 0.78 13.88
N ASN A 141 -6.63 1.82 14.70
CA ASN A 141 -6.64 1.78 16.16
C ASN A 141 -5.32 1.30 16.80
N TRP A 142 -4.24 1.21 16.07
CA TRP A 142 -2.94 0.97 16.67
C TRP A 142 -2.50 2.18 17.51
N THR A 143 -1.80 1.92 18.58
CA THR A 143 -1.22 2.97 19.46
C THR A 143 0.17 3.40 19.00
N SER A 144 0.74 2.69 18.04
CA SER A 144 2.11 2.88 17.56
C SER A 144 2.18 2.90 16.04
N MET A 145 3.20 3.56 15.53
CA MET A 145 3.66 3.42 14.15
C MET A 145 5.13 3.01 14.17
N TYR A 146 5.56 2.30 13.15
CA TYR A 146 6.88 1.68 13.09
C TYR A 146 7.61 2.17 11.86
N LEU A 147 8.86 2.57 12.03
CA LEU A 147 9.77 2.82 10.93
C LEU A 147 10.47 1.50 10.59
N VAL A 148 10.32 1.03 9.36
CA VAL A 148 10.84 -0.26 8.90
C VAL A 148 11.57 -0.11 7.58
N ASP A 149 12.56 -0.96 7.36
CA ASP A 149 13.19 -1.15 6.06
C ASP A 149 12.57 -2.39 5.41
N LEU A 150 11.99 -2.22 4.21
CA LEU A 150 11.42 -3.33 3.43
C LEU A 150 12.50 -3.85 2.48
N LEU A 151 13.47 -4.57 3.04
CA LEU A 151 14.59 -5.14 2.29
C LEU A 151 14.10 -6.34 1.48
N ILE A 152 14.27 -6.27 0.17
CA ILE A 152 14.36 -7.46 -0.67
C ILE A 152 15.84 -7.83 -0.65
N SER A 153 16.18 -8.97 -0.08
CA SER A 153 17.55 -9.45 -0.13
C SER A 153 17.88 -9.83 -1.57
N ASP A 154 18.53 -8.92 -2.30
CA ASP A 154 19.20 -9.21 -3.57
C ASP A 154 20.53 -9.95 -3.29
N GLU A 155 20.50 -11.03 -2.52
CA GLU A 155 21.64 -11.92 -2.49
C GLU A 155 21.46 -12.98 -3.60
N GLU A 156 22.16 -12.77 -4.70
CA GLU A 156 22.55 -13.83 -5.63
C GLU A 156 23.35 -14.87 -4.84
N GLY A 157 22.69 -15.95 -4.45
CA GLY A 157 23.33 -17.06 -3.76
C GLY A 157 22.31 -17.99 -3.12
N ASP A 158 21.66 -18.84 -3.93
CA ASP A 158 21.00 -20.08 -3.53
C ASP A 158 20.33 -20.11 -2.13
N LYS A 159 19.25 -19.38 -1.94
CA LYS A 159 18.17 -19.80 -1.04
C LYS A 159 16.86 -19.24 -1.57
N GLU A 160 16.00 -20.14 -2.05
CA GLU A 160 14.58 -19.88 -2.24
C GLU A 160 14.05 -19.25 -0.94
N CYS A 161 13.65 -17.98 -1.00
CA CYS A 161 12.89 -17.34 0.07
C CYS A 161 11.47 -17.94 0.02
N ASN A 162 11.30 -19.09 0.66
CA ASN A 162 9.98 -19.63 0.98
C ASN A 162 9.47 -18.85 2.19
N SER A 163 8.44 -18.04 1.99
CA SER A 163 7.45 -17.52 2.96
C SER A 163 7.88 -16.75 4.22
N ASP A 164 9.15 -16.59 4.55
CA ASP A 164 9.56 -16.01 5.83
C ASP A 164 10.77 -15.05 5.69
N CYS A 165 10.57 -13.90 5.06
CA CYS A 165 11.55 -12.80 5.16
C CYS A 165 11.21 -11.98 6.40
N PRO A 166 12.10 -11.93 7.43
CA PRO A 166 11.85 -11.14 8.64
C PRO A 166 11.94 -9.64 8.35
N ILE A 167 11.01 -8.88 8.93
CA ILE A 167 11.09 -7.41 9.00
C ILE A 167 11.99 -7.07 10.20
N GLU A 168 13.11 -6.39 9.98
CA GLU A 168 13.87 -5.78 11.07
C GLU A 168 13.26 -4.41 11.40
N ALA A 169 12.78 -4.22 12.63
CA ALA A 169 12.15 -3.01 13.09
C ALA A 169 12.94 -2.37 14.26
N GLU A 170 13.25 -1.10 14.13
CA GLU A 170 13.64 -0.27 15.28
C GLU A 170 12.39 0.49 15.78
N SER A 171 12.08 0.38 17.07
CA SER A 171 10.95 1.08 17.69
C SER A 171 11.43 2.38 18.34
N GLU A 172 10.97 3.52 17.85
CA GLU A 172 11.02 4.77 18.60
C GLU A 172 9.71 4.97 19.37
N THR A 173 9.79 4.92 20.70
CA THR A 173 8.70 5.33 21.61
C THR A 173 8.91 6.77 22.00
N THR A 174 8.00 7.62 21.65
CA THR A 174 7.86 9.00 22.20
C THR A 174 6.98 9.01 23.44
#